data_fc3aaf77f45e147e9eeac6a87b3174f2
#
_entry.id   fc3aaf77f45e147e9eeac6a87b3174f2
#
_cell.length_a   1.000
_cell.length_b   1.000
_cell.length_c   1.000
_cell.angle_alpha   90.00
_cell.angle_beta   90.00
_cell.angle_gamma   90.00
#
_symmetry.space_group_name_H-M   'P 1'
#
loop_
_entity.id
_entity.type
_entity.pdbx_description
1 polymer ?
#
loop_
_entity_poly.entity_id
_entity_poly.type
_entity_poly.pdbx_seq_one_letter_code
_entity_poly.pdbx_strand_id
1 'polypeptide(L)'
;MEEVKGYKAFNKDATNRYGKPFTEGETYRVTGEIKFGNDGNGFHMCTALSDVFRYVNATEDDVLVAEVTGRGRMASFDDNYYGYYDMYACEEITIDKFLSREEVLDEMLDSPSHQVKKFIITCRLSEEEAIRFAKKFRGDMEVIKALLYYHFGYPEIYRQNRDENEYLRLVLKHGQDNNKGRKGE
;
A
#
# COMPACT_ATOMS: atom_id res chain seq x y z
N MET A 1 -28.57 -4.77 2.01
CA MET A 1 -27.59 -4.19 2.95
C MET A 1 -26.38 -3.86 2.11
N GLU A 2 -25.90 -2.65 2.16
CA GLU A 2 -24.74 -2.23 1.37
C GLU A 2 -23.49 -2.96 1.86
N GLU A 3 -22.69 -3.48 0.94
CA GLU A 3 -21.46 -4.20 1.22
C GLU A 3 -20.33 -3.59 0.37
N VAL A 4 -19.21 -3.30 1.00
CA VAL A 4 -18.01 -2.78 0.35
C VAL A 4 -16.83 -3.67 0.69
N LYS A 5 -16.13 -4.15 -0.35
CA LYS A 5 -14.85 -4.87 -0.21
C LYS A 5 -13.70 -3.89 -0.27
N GLY A 6 -12.64 -4.18 0.46
CA GLY A 6 -11.44 -3.36 0.48
C GLY A 6 -10.36 -3.91 1.38
N TYR A 7 -9.51 -3.01 1.87
CA TYR A 7 -8.30 -3.36 2.60
C TYR A 7 -8.18 -2.55 3.88
N LYS A 8 -7.54 -3.16 4.87
CA LYS A 8 -7.25 -2.51 6.15
C LYS A 8 -5.87 -2.92 6.64
N ALA A 9 -5.13 -1.94 7.20
CA ALA A 9 -3.87 -2.22 7.87
C ALA A 9 -4.06 -2.45 9.37
N PHE A 10 -3.22 -3.31 9.90
CA PHE A 10 -3.09 -3.67 11.30
C PHE A 10 -1.62 -3.63 11.71
N ASN A 11 -1.35 -3.63 13.01
CA ASN A 11 -0.04 -3.97 13.53
C ASN A 11 0.32 -5.43 13.17
N LYS A 12 1.59 -5.78 13.20
CA LYS A 12 2.09 -7.13 12.86
C LYS A 12 1.42 -8.26 13.64
N ASP A 13 0.98 -7.99 14.86
CA ASP A 13 0.29 -8.93 15.75
C ASP A 13 -1.24 -8.99 15.51
N ALA A 14 -1.71 -8.50 14.37
CA ALA A 14 -3.13 -8.40 14.02
C ALA A 14 -3.95 -7.53 14.98
N THR A 15 -3.34 -6.58 15.68
CA THR A 15 -4.05 -5.59 16.48
C THR A 15 -4.25 -4.28 15.73
N ASN A 16 -5.27 -3.49 16.12
CA ASN A 16 -5.37 -2.10 15.67
C ASN A 16 -4.48 -1.19 16.54
N ARG A 17 -4.42 0.11 16.19
CA ARG A 17 -3.66 1.13 16.93
C ARG A 17 -4.02 1.25 18.42
N TYR A 18 -5.12 0.67 18.86
CA TYR A 18 -5.59 0.66 20.27
C TYR A 18 -5.33 -0.69 20.96
N GLY A 19 -4.60 -1.61 20.32
CA GLY A 19 -4.28 -2.93 20.86
C GLY A 19 -5.43 -3.93 20.83
N LYS A 20 -6.55 -3.63 20.13
CA LYS A 20 -7.64 -4.61 19.94
C LYS A 20 -7.23 -5.64 18.89
N PRO A 21 -7.29 -6.96 19.22
CA PRO A 21 -6.95 -8.01 18.28
C PRO A 21 -8.08 -8.26 17.26
N PHE A 22 -7.69 -8.72 16.08
CA PHE A 22 -8.56 -9.15 14.99
C PHE A 22 -8.14 -10.53 14.51
N THR A 23 -9.10 -11.33 14.07
CA THR A 23 -8.91 -12.71 13.64
C THR A 23 -9.51 -12.88 12.24
N GLU A 24 -8.83 -13.61 11.38
CA GLU A 24 -9.31 -13.97 10.05
C GLU A 24 -10.62 -14.79 10.16
N GLY A 25 -11.59 -14.49 9.30
CA GLY A 25 -12.92 -15.09 9.28
C GLY A 25 -13.90 -14.47 10.26
N GLU A 26 -13.46 -13.66 11.21
CA GLU A 26 -14.31 -13.06 12.23
C GLU A 26 -14.93 -11.74 11.79
N THR A 27 -16.14 -11.48 12.30
CA THR A 27 -16.88 -10.24 12.06
C THR A 27 -16.95 -9.42 13.34
N TYR A 28 -16.66 -8.14 13.22
CA TYR A 28 -16.67 -7.17 14.33
C TYR A 28 -17.70 -6.10 14.08
N ARG A 29 -18.37 -5.65 15.16
CA ARG A 29 -19.42 -4.62 15.10
C ARG A 29 -19.15 -3.53 16.12
N VAL A 30 -19.48 -2.29 15.74
CA VAL A 30 -19.56 -1.13 16.64
C VAL A 30 -20.99 -0.62 16.71
N THR A 31 -21.32 0.08 17.79
CA THR A 31 -22.64 0.70 18.00
C THR A 31 -22.49 2.23 18.00
N GLY A 32 -23.59 2.93 17.79
CA GLY A 32 -23.60 4.40 17.75
C GLY A 32 -23.60 4.96 16.33
N GLU A 33 -23.45 6.26 16.19
CA GLU A 33 -23.38 6.92 14.90
C GLU A 33 -22.05 6.61 14.22
N ILE A 34 -22.09 6.23 12.95
CA ILE A 34 -20.88 5.95 12.16
C ILE A 34 -20.39 7.26 11.56
N LYS A 35 -19.13 7.60 11.88
CA LYS A 35 -18.44 8.81 11.39
C LYS A 35 -17.04 8.47 10.93
N PHE A 36 -16.64 9.05 9.81
CA PHE A 36 -15.25 8.99 9.36
C PHE A 36 -14.40 10.03 10.13
N GLY A 37 -13.13 9.73 10.38
CA GLY A 37 -12.14 10.63 10.99
C GLY A 37 -11.43 10.04 12.21
N ASN A 38 -10.47 10.80 12.76
CA ASN A 38 -9.65 10.35 13.90
C ASN A 38 -10.47 10.12 15.17
N ASP A 39 -11.49 10.95 15.40
CA ASP A 39 -12.44 10.84 16.51
C ASP A 39 -13.74 10.17 16.07
N GLY A 40 -13.76 9.57 14.88
CA GLY A 40 -14.91 8.92 14.30
C GLY A 40 -15.16 7.54 14.92
N ASN A 41 -16.42 7.13 14.86
CA ASN A 41 -16.84 5.79 15.25
C ASN A 41 -17.06 4.96 13.99
N GLY A 42 -16.47 3.76 13.95
CA GLY A 42 -16.56 2.83 12.83
C GLY A 42 -15.23 2.17 12.50
N PHE A 43 -15.29 1.13 11.70
CA PHE A 43 -14.11 0.47 11.18
C PHE A 43 -13.69 1.13 9.87
N HIS A 44 -12.52 1.77 9.87
CA HIS A 44 -11.98 2.43 8.68
C HIS A 44 -11.33 1.39 7.74
N MET A 45 -11.60 1.51 6.46
CA MET A 45 -11.03 0.69 5.39
C MET A 45 -10.83 1.52 4.12
N CYS A 46 -9.95 1.07 3.22
CA CYS A 46 -9.73 1.64 1.89
C CYS A 46 -10.21 0.66 0.82
N THR A 47 -10.75 1.15 -0.30
CA THR A 47 -11.11 0.27 -1.42
C THR A 47 -9.92 -0.09 -2.28
N ALA A 48 -8.86 0.73 -2.29
CA ALA A 48 -7.63 0.43 -2.99
C ALA A 48 -6.51 0.03 -2.00
N LEU A 49 -5.79 -1.05 -2.31
CA LEU A 49 -4.67 -1.53 -1.49
C LEU A 49 -3.58 -0.47 -1.32
N SER A 50 -3.26 0.30 -2.36
CA SER A 50 -2.26 1.37 -2.30
C SER A 50 -2.54 2.45 -1.27
N ASP A 51 -3.81 2.67 -0.92
CA ASP A 51 -4.21 3.75 -0.02
C ASP A 51 -4.05 3.38 1.45
N VAL A 52 -3.99 2.08 1.75
CA VAL A 52 -3.80 1.56 3.11
C VAL A 52 -2.47 2.03 3.72
N PHE A 53 -1.42 2.07 2.92
CA PHE A 53 -0.05 2.38 3.36
C PHE A 53 0.18 3.84 3.76
N ARG A 54 -0.78 4.74 3.50
CA ARG A 54 -0.72 6.14 3.99
C ARG A 54 -0.96 6.27 5.49
N TYR A 55 -1.65 5.31 6.08
CA TYR A 55 -2.10 5.38 7.47
C TYR A 55 -1.19 4.62 8.43
N VAL A 56 -0.17 3.98 7.91
CA VAL A 56 0.78 3.19 8.68
C VAL A 56 2.19 3.58 8.26
N ASN A 57 3.08 3.81 9.23
CA ASN A 57 4.50 3.94 8.95
C ASN A 57 5.02 2.56 8.58
N ALA A 58 4.85 2.20 7.31
CA ALA A 58 5.19 0.87 6.80
C ALA A 58 6.71 0.72 6.64
N THR A 59 7.37 0.27 7.69
CA THR A 59 8.57 -0.54 7.53
C THR A 59 8.11 -1.95 7.12
N GLU A 60 8.93 -2.69 6.35
CA GLU A 60 8.56 -4.00 5.75
C GLU A 60 7.93 -5.00 6.73
N ASP A 61 8.30 -4.90 8.02
CA ASP A 61 7.93 -5.86 9.06
C ASP A 61 6.81 -5.41 10.00
N ASP A 62 6.34 -4.17 9.93
CA ASP A 62 5.51 -3.58 10.98
C ASP A 62 4.02 -3.53 10.64
N VAL A 63 3.64 -3.87 9.40
CA VAL A 63 2.27 -3.75 8.91
C VAL A 63 1.75 -5.08 8.37
N LEU A 64 0.63 -5.51 8.92
CA LEU A 64 -0.18 -6.59 8.38
C LEU A 64 -1.37 -5.98 7.65
N VAL A 65 -1.60 -6.38 6.41
CA VAL A 65 -2.75 -5.95 5.61
C VAL A 65 -3.75 -7.08 5.53
N ALA A 66 -5.04 -6.75 5.59
CA ALA A 66 -6.09 -7.72 5.34
C ALA A 66 -7.04 -7.24 4.24
N GLU A 67 -7.53 -8.17 3.45
CA GLU A 67 -8.79 -8.03 2.73
C GLU A 67 -9.93 -8.01 3.72
N VAL A 68 -10.86 -7.08 3.55
CA VAL A 68 -11.97 -6.90 4.47
C VAL A 68 -13.27 -6.60 3.74
N THR A 69 -14.38 -6.99 4.36
CA THR A 69 -15.73 -6.65 3.91
C THR A 69 -16.42 -5.78 4.94
N GLY A 70 -16.73 -4.52 4.57
CA GLY A 70 -17.51 -3.58 5.36
C GLY A 70 -19.00 -3.71 5.10
N ARG A 71 -19.83 -3.63 6.16
CA ARG A 71 -21.30 -3.73 6.09
C ARG A 71 -21.98 -2.79 7.07
N GLY A 72 -23.30 -2.68 6.92
CA GLY A 72 -24.16 -1.90 7.79
C GLY A 72 -24.21 -0.43 7.39
N ARG A 73 -24.31 0.46 8.37
CA ARG A 73 -24.22 1.91 8.13
C ARG A 73 -22.79 2.26 7.75
N MET A 74 -22.67 3.12 6.77
CA MET A 74 -21.35 3.55 6.27
C MET A 74 -21.27 5.07 6.21
N ALA A 75 -20.08 5.60 6.45
CA ALA A 75 -19.70 6.97 6.19
C ALA A 75 -18.48 6.97 5.26
N SER A 76 -18.59 7.63 4.12
CA SER A 76 -17.47 7.83 3.22
C SER A 76 -16.65 9.04 3.64
N PHE A 77 -15.37 9.02 3.29
CA PHE A 77 -14.54 10.20 3.35
C PHE A 77 -14.81 11.04 2.10
N ASP A 78 -15.59 12.09 2.26
CA ASP A 78 -15.87 13.05 1.20
C ASP A 78 -14.86 14.21 1.29
N ASP A 79 -13.62 13.95 0.89
CA ASP A 79 -12.63 15.01 0.75
C ASP A 79 -12.40 15.34 -0.72
N ASN A 80 -13.28 16.18 -1.26
CA ASN A 80 -13.13 16.78 -2.58
C ASN A 80 -11.82 17.59 -2.73
N TYR A 81 -11.12 17.86 -1.61
CA TYR A 81 -9.89 18.66 -1.60
C TYR A 81 -8.64 17.84 -1.98
N TYR A 82 -8.59 16.53 -1.70
CA TYR A 82 -7.46 15.67 -2.00
C TYR A 82 -7.75 14.61 -3.06
N GLY A 83 -8.90 14.69 -3.72
CA GLY A 83 -9.41 13.86 -4.80
C GLY A 83 -8.69 12.49 -4.97
N TYR A 84 -9.40 11.39 -4.85
CA TYR A 84 -8.96 10.03 -5.17
C TYR A 84 -8.79 9.04 -4.00
N TYR A 85 -9.55 9.17 -2.91
CA TYR A 85 -9.53 8.13 -1.88
C TYR A 85 -10.94 7.65 -1.59
N ASP A 86 -11.24 6.45 -2.04
CA ASP A 86 -12.46 5.77 -1.62
C ASP A 86 -12.20 5.07 -0.29
N MET A 87 -12.50 5.79 0.79
CA MET A 87 -12.37 5.30 2.16
C MET A 87 -13.71 5.31 2.85
N TYR A 88 -13.92 4.30 3.68
CA TYR A 88 -15.15 4.11 4.41
C TYR A 88 -14.88 3.90 5.90
N ALA A 89 -15.79 4.41 6.74
CA ALA A 89 -16.01 3.93 8.09
C ALA A 89 -17.30 3.11 8.07
N CYS A 90 -17.26 1.85 8.48
CA CYS A 90 -18.41 0.94 8.49
C CYS A 90 -18.78 0.49 9.91
N GLU A 91 -20.07 0.19 10.11
CA GLU A 91 -20.60 -0.32 11.37
C GLU A 91 -20.08 -1.73 11.68
N GLU A 92 -19.89 -2.53 10.63
CA GLU A 92 -19.48 -3.92 10.72
C GLU A 92 -18.33 -4.17 9.74
N ILE A 93 -17.33 -4.94 10.18
CA ILE A 93 -16.22 -5.36 9.35
C ILE A 93 -15.94 -6.84 9.55
N THR A 94 -15.83 -7.58 8.45
CA THR A 94 -15.31 -8.95 8.43
C THR A 94 -13.86 -8.92 7.97
N ILE A 95 -12.98 -9.65 8.65
CA ILE A 95 -11.61 -9.87 8.21
C ILE A 95 -11.63 -11.09 7.30
N ASP A 96 -11.60 -10.87 6.00
CA ASP A 96 -11.75 -11.97 5.04
C ASP A 96 -10.46 -12.78 4.96
N LYS A 97 -9.29 -12.11 4.89
CA LYS A 97 -8.00 -12.77 4.80
C LYS A 97 -6.88 -11.81 5.17
N PHE A 98 -5.88 -12.26 5.93
CA PHE A 98 -4.61 -11.54 6.06
C PHE A 98 -3.71 -11.85 4.87
N LEU A 99 -3.13 -10.80 4.28
CA LEU A 99 -2.25 -10.91 3.12
C LEU A 99 -0.80 -11.03 3.57
N SER A 100 -0.09 -11.98 3.00
CA SER A 100 1.37 -12.04 3.07
C SER A 100 1.99 -10.87 2.27
N ARG A 101 3.26 -10.55 2.55
CA ARG A 101 3.99 -9.53 1.80
C ARG A 101 4.00 -9.84 0.30
N GLU A 102 4.17 -11.11 -0.09
CA GLU A 102 4.20 -11.51 -1.49
C GLU A 102 2.85 -11.31 -2.18
N GLU A 103 1.73 -11.62 -1.50
CA GLU A 103 0.40 -11.37 -2.03
C GLU A 103 0.12 -9.87 -2.23
N VAL A 104 0.57 -9.02 -1.30
CA VAL A 104 0.49 -7.55 -1.44
C VAL A 104 1.29 -7.09 -2.67
N LEU A 105 2.50 -7.60 -2.87
CA LEU A 105 3.34 -7.23 -4.01
C LEU A 105 2.74 -7.70 -5.34
N ASP A 106 2.23 -8.92 -5.38
CA ASP A 106 1.60 -9.49 -6.58
C ASP A 106 0.37 -8.66 -6.99
N GLU A 107 -0.49 -8.32 -6.05
CA GLU A 107 -1.65 -7.49 -6.32
C GLU A 107 -1.26 -6.10 -6.78
N MET A 108 -0.24 -5.50 -6.18
CA MET A 108 0.26 -4.19 -6.62
C MET A 108 0.90 -4.24 -8.00
N LEU A 109 1.56 -5.35 -8.38
CA LEU A 109 2.11 -5.54 -9.72
C LEU A 109 1.04 -5.61 -10.82
N ASP A 110 -0.17 -6.03 -10.47
CA ASP A 110 -1.32 -6.09 -11.37
C ASP A 110 -2.23 -4.84 -11.29
N SER A 111 -1.89 -3.92 -10.39
CA SER A 111 -2.63 -2.67 -10.19
C SER A 111 -2.30 -1.61 -11.26
N PRO A 112 -3.19 -0.62 -11.49
CA PRO A 112 -2.92 0.52 -12.36
C PRO A 112 -1.72 1.35 -11.89
N SER A 113 -0.97 1.91 -12.83
CA SER A 113 0.28 2.68 -12.57
C SER A 113 0.14 3.76 -11.50
N HIS A 114 -0.98 4.48 -11.46
CA HIS A 114 -1.19 5.53 -10.45
C HIS A 114 -1.29 4.98 -9.02
N GLN A 115 -1.84 3.77 -8.83
CA GLN A 115 -1.87 3.08 -7.54
C GLN A 115 -0.48 2.53 -7.19
N VAL A 116 0.23 1.95 -8.16
CA VAL A 116 1.61 1.49 -7.99
C VAL A 116 2.53 2.64 -7.58
N LYS A 117 2.40 3.81 -8.20
CA LYS A 117 3.16 5.01 -7.82
C LYS A 117 2.88 5.41 -6.37
N LYS A 118 1.62 5.44 -5.94
CA LYS A 118 1.25 5.72 -4.54
C LYS A 118 1.89 4.72 -3.59
N PHE A 119 1.82 3.43 -3.90
CA PHE A 119 2.42 2.35 -3.12
C PHE A 119 3.95 2.54 -2.98
N ILE A 120 4.67 2.79 -4.07
CA ILE A 120 6.12 3.05 -4.06
C ILE A 120 6.49 4.24 -3.17
N ILE A 121 5.66 5.29 -3.14
CA ILE A 121 5.92 6.48 -2.33
C ILE A 121 5.74 6.21 -0.83
N THR A 122 4.82 5.34 -0.48
CA THR A 122 4.39 5.14 0.91
C THR A 122 4.91 3.87 1.55
N CYS A 123 5.27 2.85 0.75
CA CYS A 123 5.75 1.57 1.21
C CYS A 123 7.25 1.42 0.94
N ARG A 124 8.00 1.00 1.97
CA ARG A 124 9.41 0.67 1.79
C ARG A 124 9.53 -0.67 1.05
N LEU A 125 10.18 -0.66 -0.11
CA LEU A 125 10.51 -1.85 -0.89
C LEU A 125 11.95 -2.27 -0.62
N SER A 126 12.19 -3.56 -0.61
CA SER A 126 13.55 -4.08 -0.76
C SER A 126 14.08 -3.78 -2.17
N GLU A 127 15.37 -3.87 -2.36
CA GLU A 127 15.96 -3.66 -3.68
C GLU A 127 15.44 -4.68 -4.71
N GLU A 128 15.27 -5.94 -4.31
CA GLU A 128 14.73 -6.99 -5.17
C GLU A 128 13.28 -6.70 -5.58
N GLU A 129 12.46 -6.27 -4.65
CA GLU A 129 11.08 -5.84 -4.91
C GLU A 129 11.03 -4.63 -5.84
N ALA A 130 11.84 -3.60 -5.59
CA ALA A 130 11.92 -2.40 -6.44
C ALA A 130 12.32 -2.74 -7.88
N ILE A 131 13.27 -3.67 -8.07
CA ILE A 131 13.68 -4.16 -9.40
C ILE A 131 12.53 -4.94 -10.07
N ARG A 132 11.76 -5.71 -9.31
CA ARG A 132 10.59 -6.43 -9.83
C ARG A 132 9.55 -5.46 -10.40
N PHE A 133 9.24 -4.38 -9.67
CA PHE A 133 8.37 -3.31 -10.16
C PHE A 133 8.96 -2.61 -11.41
N ALA A 134 10.24 -2.28 -11.39
CA ALA A 134 10.88 -1.64 -12.54
C ALA A 134 10.82 -2.49 -13.82
N LYS A 135 10.96 -3.80 -13.70
CA LYS A 135 10.83 -4.73 -14.84
C LYS A 135 9.40 -4.80 -15.37
N LYS A 136 8.40 -4.86 -14.49
CA LYS A 136 6.98 -4.92 -14.86
C LYS A 136 6.53 -3.61 -15.53
N PHE A 137 6.91 -2.46 -14.95
CA PHE A 137 6.52 -1.13 -15.39
C PHE A 137 7.60 -0.40 -16.20
N ARG A 138 8.42 -1.14 -16.96
CA ARG A 138 9.55 -0.60 -17.73
C ARG A 138 9.18 0.51 -18.72
N GLY A 139 7.92 0.56 -19.18
CA GLY A 139 7.40 1.58 -20.08
C GLY A 139 6.67 2.73 -19.36
N ASP A 140 6.66 2.73 -18.02
CA ASP A 140 5.99 3.75 -17.23
C ASP A 140 7.01 4.65 -16.52
N MET A 141 7.25 5.82 -17.13
CA MET A 141 8.22 6.79 -16.67
C MET A 141 7.96 7.28 -15.24
N GLU A 142 6.70 7.42 -14.86
CA GLU A 142 6.32 7.93 -13.54
C GLU A 142 6.61 6.90 -12.45
N VAL A 143 6.36 5.63 -12.73
CA VAL A 143 6.71 4.52 -11.82
C VAL A 143 8.23 4.40 -11.69
N ILE A 144 8.98 4.42 -12.81
CA ILE A 144 10.44 4.33 -12.79
C ILE A 144 11.08 5.50 -12.03
N LYS A 145 10.61 6.73 -12.24
CA LYS A 145 11.09 7.91 -11.49
C LYS A 145 10.80 7.80 -10.00
N ALA A 146 9.62 7.32 -9.63
CA ALA A 146 9.28 7.11 -8.21
C ALA A 146 10.24 6.10 -7.55
N LEU A 147 10.53 4.97 -8.20
CA LEU A 147 11.49 3.99 -7.71
C LEU A 147 12.88 4.60 -7.52
N LEU A 148 13.39 5.33 -8.52
CA LEU A 148 14.70 5.97 -8.45
C LEU A 148 14.78 6.99 -7.31
N TYR A 149 13.74 7.79 -7.12
CA TYR A 149 13.69 8.81 -6.09
C TYR A 149 13.59 8.23 -4.68
N TYR A 150 12.64 7.34 -4.46
CA TYR A 150 12.29 6.88 -3.11
C TYR A 150 13.12 5.67 -2.64
N HIS A 151 13.63 4.83 -3.56
CA HIS A 151 14.32 3.59 -3.17
C HIS A 151 15.79 3.55 -3.56
N PHE A 152 16.20 4.25 -4.63
CA PHE A 152 17.60 4.23 -5.09
C PHE A 152 18.36 5.53 -4.82
N GLY A 153 17.74 6.51 -4.16
CA GLY A 153 18.44 7.72 -3.69
C GLY A 153 18.85 8.71 -4.78
N TYR A 154 18.05 8.86 -5.84
CA TYR A 154 18.27 9.85 -6.91
C TYR A 154 17.33 11.05 -6.78
N PRO A 155 17.53 11.97 -5.81
CA PRO A 155 16.60 13.08 -5.56
C PRO A 155 16.51 14.08 -6.72
N GLU A 156 17.53 14.15 -7.59
CA GLU A 156 17.57 15.03 -8.76
C GLU A 156 16.81 14.49 -9.98
N ILE A 157 16.29 13.25 -9.90
CA ILE A 157 15.70 12.55 -11.04
C ILE A 157 14.56 13.34 -11.72
N TYR A 158 13.75 14.05 -10.93
CA TYR A 158 12.67 14.87 -11.46
C TYR A 158 13.15 16.16 -12.15
N ARG A 159 14.42 16.53 -11.96
CA ARG A 159 15.05 17.71 -12.57
C ARG A 159 15.85 17.36 -13.83
N GLN A 160 16.14 16.08 -14.02
CA GLN A 160 16.93 15.60 -15.16
C GLN A 160 15.99 15.20 -16.30
N ASN A 161 16.33 15.65 -17.51
CA ASN A 161 15.59 15.26 -18.71
C ASN A 161 16.35 14.13 -19.42
N ARG A 162 16.26 12.91 -18.87
CA ARG A 162 16.86 11.70 -19.43
C ARG A 162 15.80 10.87 -20.15
N ASP A 163 16.23 10.03 -21.08
CA ASP A 163 15.33 9.10 -21.73
C ASP A 163 14.94 7.92 -20.80
N GLU A 164 13.85 7.24 -21.13
CA GLU A 164 13.30 6.13 -20.35
C GLU A 164 14.31 4.98 -20.18
N ASN A 165 15.08 4.67 -21.24
CA ASN A 165 16.04 3.57 -21.20
C ASN A 165 17.21 3.88 -20.25
N GLU A 166 17.59 5.16 -20.13
CA GLU A 166 18.62 5.57 -19.20
C GLU A 166 18.15 5.42 -17.76
N TYR A 167 16.89 5.81 -17.45
CA TYR A 167 16.32 5.61 -16.13
C TYR A 167 16.21 4.12 -15.76
N LEU A 168 15.73 3.30 -16.68
CA LEU A 168 15.61 1.86 -16.45
C LEU A 168 16.99 1.22 -16.23
N ARG A 169 18.02 1.64 -16.97
CA ARG A 169 19.41 1.18 -16.77
C ARG A 169 19.93 1.51 -15.38
N LEU A 170 19.60 2.69 -14.84
CA LEU A 170 20.01 3.06 -13.48
C LEU A 170 19.41 2.10 -12.44
N VAL A 171 18.11 1.79 -12.52
CA VAL A 171 17.46 0.81 -11.61
C VAL A 171 18.11 -0.56 -11.74
N LEU A 172 18.27 -1.07 -12.96
CA LEU A 172 18.79 -2.41 -13.19
C LEU A 172 20.27 -2.56 -12.85
N LYS A 173 21.05 -1.48 -12.90
CA LYS A 173 22.47 -1.47 -12.52
C LYS A 173 22.63 -1.74 -11.01
N HIS A 174 21.81 -1.15 -10.17
CA HIS A 174 21.84 -1.40 -8.72
C HIS A 174 21.68 -2.89 -8.39
N GLY A 175 20.77 -3.59 -9.06
CA GLY A 175 20.57 -5.03 -8.85
C GLY A 175 21.71 -5.92 -9.35
N GLN A 176 22.61 -5.40 -10.21
CA GLN A 176 23.76 -6.18 -10.67
C GLN A 176 24.99 -5.99 -9.76
N ASP A 177 25.18 -4.81 -9.19
CA ASP A 177 26.34 -4.51 -8.36
C ASP A 177 26.26 -5.22 -6.99
N ASN A 178 25.06 -5.33 -6.42
CA ASN A 178 24.86 -6.03 -5.14
C ASN A 178 24.90 -7.57 -5.24
N ASN A 179 24.59 -8.14 -6.40
CA ASN A 179 24.78 -9.59 -6.64
C ASN A 179 26.25 -10.04 -6.75
N LYS A 180 27.17 -9.11 -7.03
CA LYS A 180 28.61 -9.41 -7.05
C LYS A 180 29.24 -9.42 -5.66
N GLY A 181 28.67 -8.65 -4.70
CA GLY A 181 29.13 -8.64 -3.31
C GLY A 181 28.76 -9.88 -2.49
N ARG A 182 27.68 -10.59 -2.84
CA ARG A 182 27.21 -11.79 -2.11
C ARG A 182 27.87 -13.11 -2.56
N LYS A 183 28.69 -13.12 -3.57
CA LYS A 183 29.40 -14.35 -4.07
C LYS A 183 30.84 -14.49 -3.56
N GLY A 184 31.24 -13.70 -2.58
CA GLY A 184 32.61 -13.65 -2.06
C GLY A 184 32.74 -13.91 -0.55
N GLU A 185 31.77 -14.56 0.11
CA GLU A 185 31.90 -15.08 1.48
C GLU A 185 31.61 -16.56 1.54
#